data_35d42ea1d9069344606d790b3c198ec0
#
_entry.id   35d42ea1d9069344606d790b3c198ec0
#
_cell.length_a   1.000
_cell.length_b   1.000
_cell.length_c   1.000
_cell.angle_alpha   90.00
_cell.angle_beta   90.00
_cell.angle_gamma   90.00
#
_symmetry.space_group_name_H-M   'P 1'
#
loop_
_entity.id
_entity.type
_entity.pdbx_description
1 polymer ?
#
loop_
_entity_poly.entity_id
_entity_poly.type
_entity_poly.pdbx_seq_one_letter_code
_entity_poly.pdbx_strand_id
1 'polypeptide(L)'
;MKRNNLYLSLILVVFTLFSCTHRSYRMQTQVNRDGSCVRSISVETRDSAFIAGDTTANPLPIQLDTTWTVECYNGQQKVTWPVVNFALFQTDTLPRLTIVASRRFPSVEAMAENFHFNHGLWSVCKPSIIFKKEFRWFYTYYSYTETYPPFSVLTKIPLDHYLTSEEQTLW
;
A
#
# COMPACT_ATOMS: atom_id res chain seq x y z
N MET A 1 -18.52 -16.48 -43.15
CA MET A 1 -18.27 -16.99 -41.77
C MET A 1 -16.90 -16.64 -41.16
N LYS A 2 -15.80 -16.41 -41.91
CA LYS A 2 -14.45 -16.11 -41.33
C LYS A 2 -14.31 -14.73 -40.64
N ARG A 3 -15.11 -13.73 -41.06
CA ARG A 3 -14.97 -12.35 -40.59
C ARG A 3 -15.51 -12.13 -39.16
N ASN A 4 -16.55 -12.86 -38.75
CA ASN A 4 -17.13 -12.75 -37.40
C ASN A 4 -16.22 -13.34 -36.32
N ASN A 5 -15.43 -14.37 -36.65
CA ASN A 5 -14.51 -15.00 -35.69
C ASN A 5 -13.33 -14.06 -35.35
N LEU A 6 -12.92 -13.20 -36.30
CA LEU A 6 -11.87 -12.22 -36.08
C LEU A 6 -12.28 -11.14 -35.06
N TYR A 7 -13.52 -10.64 -35.16
CA TYR A 7 -14.05 -9.66 -34.20
C TYR A 7 -14.24 -10.25 -32.80
N LEU A 8 -14.71 -11.53 -32.73
CA LEU A 8 -14.88 -12.24 -31.46
C LEU A 8 -13.51 -12.44 -30.77
N SER A 9 -12.49 -12.82 -31.54
CA SER A 9 -11.12 -12.96 -31.05
C SER A 9 -10.53 -11.64 -30.58
N LEU A 10 -10.76 -10.53 -31.31
CA LEU A 10 -10.29 -9.20 -30.94
C LEU A 10 -10.95 -8.70 -29.66
N ILE A 11 -12.27 -8.93 -29.50
CA ILE A 11 -13.01 -8.56 -28.29
C ILE A 11 -12.49 -9.36 -27.09
N LEU A 12 -12.22 -10.65 -27.25
CA LEU A 12 -11.67 -11.49 -26.18
C LEU A 12 -10.30 -11.00 -25.72
N VAL A 13 -9.42 -10.61 -26.66
CA VAL A 13 -8.09 -10.06 -26.35
C VAL A 13 -8.19 -8.71 -25.62
N VAL A 14 -9.14 -7.85 -26.02
CA VAL A 14 -9.36 -6.57 -25.33
C VAL A 14 -9.83 -6.81 -23.89
N PHE A 15 -10.72 -7.75 -23.64
CA PHE A 15 -11.19 -8.07 -22.27
C PHE A 15 -10.07 -8.63 -21.37
N THR A 16 -9.11 -9.37 -21.93
CA THR A 16 -7.98 -9.88 -21.13
C THR A 16 -6.97 -8.78 -20.73
N LEU A 17 -6.92 -7.68 -21.47
CA LEU A 17 -6.02 -6.57 -21.17
C LEU A 17 -6.53 -5.65 -20.02
N PHE A 18 -7.81 -5.75 -19.66
CA PHE A 18 -8.40 -4.95 -18.56
C PHE A 18 -8.37 -5.64 -17.20
N SER A 19 -7.69 -6.78 -17.05
CA SER A 19 -7.46 -7.40 -15.75
C SER A 19 -6.42 -6.63 -14.94
N CYS A 20 -6.70 -5.38 -14.63
CA CYS A 20 -5.94 -4.63 -13.63
C CYS A 20 -6.28 -5.21 -12.25
N THR A 21 -5.39 -5.99 -11.68
CA THR A 21 -5.44 -6.36 -10.26
C THR A 21 -5.15 -5.11 -9.44
N HIS A 22 -6.20 -4.40 -9.06
CA HIS A 22 -6.07 -3.24 -8.17
C HIS A 22 -5.71 -3.73 -6.77
N ARG A 23 -4.46 -3.52 -6.37
CA ARG A 23 -4.02 -3.78 -4.98
C ARG A 23 -4.33 -2.55 -4.15
N SER A 24 -5.14 -2.70 -3.14
CA SER A 24 -5.44 -1.65 -2.18
C SER A 24 -4.49 -1.80 -0.98
N TYR A 25 -3.77 -0.73 -0.66
CA TYR A 25 -2.89 -0.66 0.49
C TYR A 25 -3.54 0.16 1.59
N ARG A 26 -3.39 -0.28 2.84
CA ARG A 26 -3.75 0.52 4.00
C ARG A 26 -2.46 0.90 4.72
N MET A 27 -2.27 2.18 4.97
CA MET A 27 -1.14 2.71 5.71
C MET A 27 -1.62 3.38 6.99
N GLN A 28 -0.94 3.11 8.09
CA GLN A 28 -1.27 3.66 9.41
C GLN A 28 0.02 4.12 10.10
N THR A 29 -0.06 5.27 10.74
CA THR A 29 1.01 5.78 11.62
C THR A 29 0.46 5.98 13.01
N GLN A 30 1.08 5.34 13.98
CA GLN A 30 0.82 5.58 15.39
C GLN A 30 1.96 6.40 15.96
N VAL A 31 1.65 7.61 16.43
CA VAL A 31 2.63 8.54 17.03
C VAL A 31 2.45 8.53 18.55
N ASN A 32 3.55 8.35 19.26
CA ASN A 32 3.59 8.40 20.71
C ASN A 32 3.84 9.82 21.21
N ARG A 33 3.59 10.06 22.51
CA ARG A 33 3.76 11.38 23.14
C ARG A 33 5.21 11.87 23.16
N ASP A 34 6.18 10.98 23.07
CA ASP A 34 7.62 11.28 23.00
C ASP A 34 8.10 11.58 21.58
N GLY A 35 7.21 11.48 20.58
CA GLY A 35 7.52 11.67 19.16
C GLY A 35 7.97 10.40 18.45
N SER A 36 8.22 9.31 19.16
CA SER A 36 8.46 8.02 18.52
C SER A 36 7.21 7.54 17.79
N CYS A 37 7.37 6.77 16.73
CA CYS A 37 6.22 6.30 15.96
C CYS A 37 6.40 4.89 15.41
N VAL A 38 5.27 4.29 15.08
CA VAL A 38 5.19 3.01 14.36
C VAL A 38 4.44 3.25 13.05
N ARG A 39 5.08 2.93 11.93
CA ARG A 39 4.44 2.89 10.62
C ARG A 39 4.08 1.46 10.28
N SER A 40 2.83 1.23 9.92
CA SER A 40 2.33 -0.06 9.46
C SER A 40 1.74 0.07 8.08
N ILE A 41 2.03 -0.89 7.21
CA ILE A 41 1.44 -1.00 5.88
C ILE A 41 0.86 -2.38 5.75
N SER A 42 -0.39 -2.45 5.29
CA SER A 42 -1.07 -3.72 5.07
C SER A 42 -1.60 -3.84 3.65
N VAL A 43 -1.63 -5.06 3.16
CA VAL A 43 -2.17 -5.45 1.86
C VAL A 43 -2.79 -6.83 1.96
N GLU A 44 -3.86 -7.05 1.21
CA GLU A 44 -4.39 -8.39 1.01
C GLU A 44 -3.71 -9.04 -0.20
N THR A 45 -3.25 -10.28 -0.04
CA THR A 45 -2.58 -11.03 -1.10
C THR A 45 -3.02 -12.49 -1.15
N ARG A 46 -2.90 -13.09 -2.33
CA ARG A 46 -2.98 -14.53 -2.58
C ARG A 46 -1.69 -15.06 -3.21
N ASP A 47 -0.64 -14.26 -3.19
CA ASP A 47 0.65 -14.62 -3.77
C ASP A 47 1.28 -15.74 -2.94
N SER A 48 1.28 -16.94 -3.54
CA SER A 48 1.79 -18.14 -2.88
C SER A 48 3.29 -18.09 -2.59
N ALA A 49 4.06 -17.45 -3.46
CA ALA A 49 5.51 -17.34 -3.29
C ALA A 49 5.83 -16.47 -2.05
N PHE A 50 5.22 -15.29 -1.95
CA PHE A 50 5.40 -14.44 -0.79
C PHE A 50 4.88 -15.08 0.50
N ILE A 51 3.71 -15.72 0.45
CA ILE A 51 3.12 -16.41 1.61
C ILE A 51 4.05 -17.52 2.10
N ALA A 52 4.73 -18.23 1.18
CA ALA A 52 5.72 -19.26 1.50
C ALA A 52 7.09 -18.71 1.97
N GLY A 53 7.28 -17.38 1.97
CA GLY A 53 8.48 -16.73 2.47
C GLY A 53 9.44 -16.18 1.41
N ASP A 54 9.06 -16.20 0.13
CA ASP A 54 9.85 -15.54 -0.91
C ASP A 54 9.68 -14.03 -0.86
N THR A 55 10.64 -13.34 -0.27
CA THR A 55 10.63 -11.88 -0.13
C THR A 55 10.79 -11.14 -1.46
N THR A 56 11.22 -11.82 -2.54
CA THR A 56 11.32 -11.21 -3.88
C THR A 56 9.93 -10.97 -4.49
N ALA A 57 8.94 -11.76 -4.09
CA ALA A 57 7.54 -11.62 -4.48
C ALA A 57 6.76 -10.61 -3.60
N ASN A 58 7.45 -9.74 -2.89
CA ASN A 58 6.88 -8.78 -1.93
C ASN A 58 5.70 -7.99 -2.52
N PRO A 59 4.47 -8.15 -1.99
CA PRO A 59 3.30 -7.44 -2.48
C PRO A 59 3.20 -5.99 -1.97
N LEU A 60 4.00 -5.60 -0.97
CA LEU A 60 3.99 -4.29 -0.35
C LEU A 60 4.80 -3.28 -1.19
N PRO A 61 4.42 -2.00 -1.19
CA PRO A 61 5.12 -0.96 -1.96
C PRO A 61 6.42 -0.47 -1.29
N ILE A 62 7.00 -1.27 -0.42
CA ILE A 62 8.22 -0.98 0.35
C ILE A 62 9.22 -2.12 0.20
N GLN A 63 10.48 -1.81 0.37
CA GLN A 63 11.50 -2.84 0.51
C GLN A 63 11.48 -3.39 1.94
N LEU A 64 11.30 -4.70 2.07
CA LEU A 64 11.38 -5.37 3.37
C LEU A 64 12.84 -5.68 3.68
N ASP A 65 13.33 -5.13 4.77
CA ASP A 65 14.62 -5.43 5.37
C ASP A 65 14.44 -5.95 6.82
N THR A 66 15.52 -6.20 7.52
CA THR A 66 15.52 -6.72 8.89
C THR A 66 14.89 -5.79 9.92
N THR A 67 14.62 -4.53 9.56
CA THR A 67 13.99 -3.54 10.46
C THR A 67 12.46 -3.61 10.44
N TRP A 68 11.89 -4.32 9.46
CA TRP A 68 10.46 -4.54 9.36
C TRP A 68 10.03 -5.83 10.06
N THR A 69 9.00 -5.72 10.86
CA THR A 69 8.29 -6.89 11.40
C THR A 69 7.14 -7.21 10.48
N VAL A 70 7.11 -8.44 9.95
CA VAL A 70 6.05 -8.91 9.05
C VAL A 70 5.12 -9.85 9.82
N GLU A 71 3.84 -9.57 9.77
CA GLU A 71 2.78 -10.39 10.35
C GLU A 71 1.78 -10.77 9.27
N CYS A 72 1.22 -11.96 9.38
CA CYS A 72 0.26 -12.51 8.44
C CYS A 72 -1.04 -12.86 9.16
N TYR A 73 -2.18 -12.54 8.55
CA TYR A 73 -3.50 -12.78 9.12
C TYR A 73 -4.44 -13.45 8.11
N ASN A 74 -5.18 -14.46 8.57
CA ASN A 74 -6.34 -15.01 7.88
C ASN A 74 -7.60 -14.47 8.58
N GLY A 75 -8.21 -13.43 8.01
CA GLY A 75 -9.23 -12.64 8.70
C GLY A 75 -8.65 -11.98 9.95
N GLN A 76 -9.14 -12.37 11.13
CA GLN A 76 -8.63 -11.87 12.41
C GLN A 76 -7.59 -12.79 13.07
N GLN A 77 -7.40 -13.98 12.53
CA GLN A 77 -6.48 -14.97 13.11
C GLN A 77 -5.05 -14.70 12.60
N LYS A 78 -4.12 -14.52 13.54
CA LYS A 78 -2.70 -14.42 13.21
C LYS A 78 -2.16 -15.78 12.77
N VAL A 79 -1.46 -15.80 11.65
CA VAL A 79 -0.82 -16.98 11.07
C VAL A 79 0.68 -16.80 11.14
N THR A 80 1.42 -17.88 11.43
CA THR A 80 2.89 -17.83 11.41
C THR A 80 3.37 -17.61 9.97
N TRP A 81 4.17 -16.58 9.75
CA TRP A 81 4.81 -16.30 8.46
C TRP A 81 6.32 -16.64 8.56
N PRO A 82 6.93 -17.28 7.59
CA PRO A 82 6.35 -17.85 6.37
C PRO A 82 5.37 -19.00 6.64
N VAL A 83 4.35 -19.14 5.80
CA VAL A 83 3.38 -20.23 5.91
C VAL A 83 3.95 -21.48 5.22
N VAL A 84 4.42 -22.43 6.00
CA VAL A 84 5.07 -23.65 5.50
C VAL A 84 4.07 -24.73 5.08
N ASN A 85 2.86 -24.71 5.65
CA ASN A 85 1.86 -25.74 5.41
C ASN A 85 0.53 -25.14 4.97
N PHE A 86 0.29 -25.12 3.66
CA PHE A 86 -0.95 -24.63 3.07
C PHE A 86 -2.17 -25.53 3.31
N ALA A 87 -1.95 -26.81 3.67
CA ALA A 87 -3.03 -27.74 3.98
C ALA A 87 -3.85 -27.32 5.22
N LEU A 88 -3.33 -26.40 6.04
CA LEU A 88 -4.06 -25.85 7.19
C LEU A 88 -5.32 -25.05 6.79
N PHE A 89 -5.42 -24.60 5.54
CA PHE A 89 -6.51 -23.74 5.13
C PHE A 89 -7.76 -24.48 4.62
N GLN A 90 -7.71 -25.82 4.53
CA GLN A 90 -8.86 -26.69 4.17
C GLN A 90 -9.67 -26.22 2.93
N THR A 91 -9.04 -25.50 2.03
CA THR A 91 -9.70 -24.95 0.83
C THR A 91 -8.88 -25.29 -0.41
N ASP A 92 -9.55 -25.61 -1.53
CA ASP A 92 -8.92 -25.87 -2.83
C ASP A 92 -8.28 -24.62 -3.44
N THR A 93 -8.51 -23.46 -2.84
CA THR A 93 -7.96 -22.17 -3.28
C THR A 93 -7.13 -21.54 -2.17
N LEU A 94 -6.01 -20.92 -2.54
CA LEU A 94 -5.20 -20.14 -1.60
C LEU A 94 -6.05 -19.07 -0.90
N PRO A 95 -6.03 -19.03 0.44
CA PRO A 95 -6.77 -18.03 1.18
C PRO A 95 -6.22 -16.63 0.86
N ARG A 96 -7.09 -15.64 0.95
CA ARG A 96 -6.66 -14.25 0.91
C ARG A 96 -6.12 -13.89 2.30
N LEU A 97 -4.82 -13.69 2.39
CA LEU A 97 -4.16 -13.32 3.63
C LEU A 97 -3.89 -11.81 3.68
N THR A 98 -4.04 -11.22 4.85
CA THR A 98 -3.64 -9.84 5.11
C THR A 98 -2.20 -9.86 5.64
N ILE A 99 -1.31 -9.23 4.90
CA ILE A 99 0.09 -9.03 5.30
C ILE A 99 0.19 -7.65 5.92
N VAL A 100 0.79 -7.57 7.09
CA VAL A 100 1.07 -6.32 7.82
C VAL A 100 2.57 -6.23 8.04
N ALA A 101 3.20 -5.25 7.42
CA ALA A 101 4.58 -4.89 7.74
C ALA A 101 4.58 -3.66 8.64
N SER A 102 5.29 -3.73 9.76
CA SER A 102 5.41 -2.63 10.70
C SER A 102 6.87 -2.34 11.04
N ARG A 103 7.19 -1.05 11.20
CA ARG A 103 8.51 -0.58 11.59
C ARG A 103 8.38 0.53 12.62
N ARG A 104 9.21 0.47 13.65
CA ARG A 104 9.32 1.50 14.67
C ARG A 104 10.41 2.50 14.29
N PHE A 105 10.10 3.78 14.50
CA PHE A 105 11.05 4.89 14.31
C PHE A 105 11.22 5.65 15.62
N PRO A 106 12.42 6.13 15.89
CA PRO A 106 12.72 6.89 17.13
C PRO A 106 12.01 8.26 17.14
N SER A 107 11.73 8.83 15.97
CA SER A 107 10.99 10.07 15.82
C SER A 107 10.22 10.10 14.49
N VAL A 108 9.30 11.04 14.38
CA VAL A 108 8.54 11.30 13.15
C VAL A 108 9.46 11.78 12.03
N GLU A 109 10.47 12.59 12.36
CA GLU A 109 11.48 13.08 11.41
C GLU A 109 12.33 11.93 10.87
N ALA A 110 12.78 11.02 11.74
CA ALA A 110 13.52 9.84 11.34
C ALA A 110 12.67 8.92 10.43
N MET A 111 11.35 8.87 10.65
CA MET A 111 10.44 8.18 9.74
C MET A 111 10.39 8.88 8.38
N ALA A 112 10.24 10.20 8.35
CA ALA A 112 10.18 10.97 7.10
C ALA A 112 11.42 10.80 6.22
N GLU A 113 12.59 10.68 6.85
CA GLU A 113 13.87 10.50 6.15
C GLU A 113 14.08 9.08 5.65
N ASN A 114 13.65 8.07 6.43
CA ASN A 114 14.00 6.67 6.20
C ASN A 114 12.85 5.83 5.63
N PHE A 115 11.66 6.42 5.46
CA PHE A 115 10.53 5.73 4.87
C PHE A 115 10.39 6.10 3.39
N HIS A 116 10.53 5.10 2.51
CA HIS A 116 10.40 5.28 1.07
C HIS A 116 9.58 4.15 0.45
N PHE A 117 8.74 4.52 -0.49
CA PHE A 117 8.12 3.55 -1.38
C PHE A 117 9.13 3.14 -2.47
N ASN A 118 9.11 1.86 -2.87
CA ASN A 118 10.07 1.33 -3.85
C ASN A 118 9.45 1.03 -5.22
N HIS A 119 8.14 1.22 -5.40
CA HIS A 119 7.46 0.87 -6.64
C HIS A 119 6.57 1.99 -7.20
N GLY A 120 6.56 2.07 -8.54
CA GLY A 120 5.65 2.91 -9.32
C GLY A 120 5.78 4.40 -9.02
N LEU A 121 4.69 5.13 -9.19
CA LEU A 121 4.62 6.57 -8.90
C LEU A 121 4.89 6.91 -7.44
N TRP A 122 4.64 5.97 -6.53
CA TRP A 122 4.86 6.17 -5.11
C TRP A 122 6.35 6.29 -4.76
N SER A 123 7.26 5.70 -5.56
CA SER A 123 8.70 5.79 -5.32
C SER A 123 9.25 7.22 -5.39
N VAL A 124 8.58 8.10 -6.13
CA VAL A 124 8.92 9.53 -6.21
C VAL A 124 8.11 10.40 -5.26
N CYS A 125 7.14 9.80 -4.55
CA CYS A 125 6.28 10.47 -3.61
C CYS A 125 6.98 10.60 -2.25
N LYS A 126 7.48 11.81 -1.94
CA LYS A 126 8.03 12.13 -0.61
C LYS A 126 7.00 12.96 0.14
N PRO A 127 6.35 12.41 1.18
CA PRO A 127 5.44 13.19 1.99
C PRO A 127 6.20 14.23 2.82
N SER A 128 5.60 15.40 2.99
CA SER A 128 6.01 16.36 4.01
C SER A 128 5.34 15.98 5.32
N ILE A 129 6.13 15.75 6.35
CA ILE A 129 5.64 15.32 7.65
C ILE A 129 5.99 16.37 8.70
N ILE A 130 4.98 16.78 9.47
CA ILE A 130 5.13 17.78 10.53
C ILE A 130 4.54 17.18 11.81
N PHE A 131 5.36 17.15 12.86
CA PHE A 131 4.92 16.80 14.20
C PHE A 131 5.11 18.01 15.10
N LYS A 132 4.06 18.45 15.80
CA LYS A 132 4.09 19.57 16.72
C LYS A 132 3.60 19.14 18.09
N LYS A 133 4.31 19.64 19.13
CA LYS A 133 3.92 19.49 20.52
C LYS A 133 3.82 20.88 21.10
N GLU A 134 2.61 21.28 21.50
CA GLU A 134 2.32 22.59 22.06
C GLU A 134 1.75 22.44 23.46
N PHE A 135 2.38 23.06 24.45
CA PHE A 135 1.85 23.16 25.81
C PHE A 135 1.00 24.42 25.92
N ARG A 136 -0.26 24.25 26.31
CA ARG A 136 -1.18 25.36 26.55
C ARG A 136 -1.84 25.20 27.92
N TRP A 137 -1.47 26.03 28.84
CA TRP A 137 -2.01 26.07 30.21
C TRP A 137 -1.86 24.72 30.95
N PHE A 138 -2.88 23.89 30.88
CA PHE A 138 -2.93 22.57 31.55
C PHE A 138 -2.89 21.40 30.57
N TYR A 139 -2.82 21.67 29.28
CA TYR A 139 -2.92 20.64 28.24
C TYR A 139 -1.69 20.67 27.34
N THR A 140 -1.28 19.48 26.89
CA THR A 140 -0.32 19.34 25.82
C THR A 140 -1.05 18.86 24.57
N TYR A 141 -0.99 19.64 23.51
CA TYR A 141 -1.52 19.28 22.20
C TYR A 141 -0.43 18.65 21.38
N TYR A 142 -0.79 17.56 20.73
CA TYR A 142 0.05 16.87 19.75
C TYR A 142 -0.64 16.96 18.41
N SER A 143 0.02 17.47 17.39
CA SER A 143 -0.48 17.44 16.02
C SER A 143 0.50 16.72 15.11
N TYR A 144 -0.02 15.81 14.30
CA TYR A 144 0.71 15.10 13.26
C TYR A 144 0.02 15.40 11.93
N THR A 145 0.80 15.92 10.99
CA THR A 145 0.32 16.24 9.63
C THR A 145 1.24 15.57 8.63
N GLU A 146 0.66 14.82 7.73
CA GLU A 146 1.36 14.18 6.62
C GLU A 146 0.72 14.65 5.31
N THR A 147 1.49 15.38 4.51
CA THR A 147 1.02 15.96 3.25
C THR A 147 1.74 15.30 2.10
N TYR A 148 0.98 14.73 1.20
CA TYR A 148 1.48 14.13 -0.03
C TYR A 148 1.43 15.14 -1.18
N PRO A 149 2.41 15.12 -2.09
CA PRO A 149 2.35 15.96 -3.27
C PRO A 149 1.13 15.62 -4.13
N PRO A 150 0.50 16.59 -4.78
CA PRO A 150 -0.62 16.36 -5.68
C PRO A 150 -0.25 15.37 -6.79
N PHE A 151 -1.23 14.60 -7.25
CA PHE A 151 -1.05 13.61 -8.31
C PHE A 151 -0.47 14.23 -9.59
N SER A 152 -0.89 15.45 -9.94
CA SER A 152 -0.36 16.19 -11.07
C SER A 152 1.14 16.49 -10.98
N VAL A 153 1.66 16.69 -9.76
CA VAL A 153 3.11 16.89 -9.54
C VAL A 153 3.87 15.58 -9.75
N LEU A 154 3.28 14.46 -9.32
CA LEU A 154 3.89 13.14 -9.45
C LEU A 154 3.91 12.64 -10.91
N THR A 155 2.84 12.86 -11.64
CA THR A 155 2.68 12.39 -13.02
C THR A 155 3.20 13.41 -14.04
N LYS A 156 3.37 14.67 -13.65
CA LYS A 156 3.63 15.82 -14.52
C LYS A 156 2.52 16.06 -15.56
N ILE A 157 1.34 15.51 -15.30
CA ILE A 157 0.15 15.68 -16.14
C ILE A 157 -0.87 16.43 -15.29
N PRO A 158 -1.41 17.56 -15.78
CA PRO A 158 -2.46 18.31 -15.07
C PRO A 158 -3.69 17.44 -14.81
N LEU A 159 -4.39 17.72 -13.71
CA LEU A 159 -5.55 16.93 -13.29
C LEU A 159 -6.69 16.99 -14.31
N ASP A 160 -6.89 18.13 -14.95
CA ASP A 160 -7.88 18.37 -15.99
C ASP A 160 -7.74 17.42 -17.19
N HIS A 161 -6.51 16.92 -17.44
CA HIS A 161 -6.26 15.92 -18.48
C HIS A 161 -6.94 14.56 -18.20
N TYR A 162 -7.23 14.27 -16.94
CA TYR A 162 -7.87 13.01 -16.50
C TYR A 162 -9.37 13.16 -16.30
N LEU A 163 -9.90 14.39 -16.31
CA LEU A 163 -11.29 14.65 -16.09
C LEU A 163 -12.04 14.77 -17.43
N THR A 164 -13.25 14.27 -17.48
CA THR A 164 -14.17 14.53 -18.58
C THR A 164 -14.61 15.99 -18.58
N SER A 165 -15.10 16.50 -19.70
CA SER A 165 -15.59 17.89 -19.80
C SER A 165 -16.71 18.19 -18.79
N GLU A 166 -17.52 17.21 -18.44
CA GLU A 166 -18.57 17.33 -17.43
C GLU A 166 -17.98 17.45 -16.01
N GLU A 167 -16.98 16.64 -15.70
CA GLU A 167 -16.29 16.67 -14.40
C GLU A 167 -15.50 17.97 -14.22
N GLN A 168 -14.89 18.51 -15.28
CA GLN A 168 -14.15 19.78 -15.24
C GLN A 168 -15.05 20.97 -14.88
N THR A 169 -16.36 20.90 -15.18
CA THR A 169 -17.32 21.97 -14.84
C THR A 169 -17.80 21.90 -13.39
N LEU A 170 -17.57 20.81 -12.69
CA LEU A 170 -17.95 20.60 -11.28
C LEU A 170 -16.86 21.01 -10.28
N TRP A 171 -15.66 21.32 -10.75
CA TRP A 171 -14.49 21.78 -9.97
C TRP A 171 -14.22 23.25 -10.21
#